data_52ead41712ddf287dfd3a01ae9824e7b
#
_entry.id   52ead41712ddf287dfd3a01ae9824e7b
#
_cell.length_a   1.000
_cell.length_b   1.000
_cell.length_c   1.000
_cell.angle_alpha   90.00
_cell.angle_beta   90.00
_cell.angle_gamma   90.00
#
_symmetry.space_group_name_H-M   'P 1'
#
loop_
_entity.id
_entity.type
_entity.pdbx_description
1 polymer ?
#
loop_
_entity_poly.entity_id
_entity_poly.type
_entity_poly.pdbx_seq_one_letter_code
_entity_poly.pdbx_strand_id
1 'polypeptide(L)'
;RLPSGRGKGMKIAMFAAGEAATKAKTAGITVFTPQEIEDFGSKKGKAKKMANSFDFFLSEVPHMGLIGRYLGVVLGPRGKMPRPVPPTLDPSIIATGLQSTVVVKSADKMTFHVAIGTSKQSQEELSANAMEVYNRVISKLERGIGNIRSLYIKTSMGPAQKIEVIN
;
A
#
# COMPACT_ATOMS: atom_id res chain seq x y z
N ARG A 1 -8.06 2.81 5.49
CA ARG A 1 -8.52 1.43 5.29
C ARG A 1 -9.89 1.50 4.63
N LEU A 2 -10.13 0.70 3.57
CA LEU A 2 -11.42 0.67 2.88
C LEU A 2 -12.36 -0.33 3.56
N PRO A 3 -13.62 0.02 3.82
CA PRO A 3 -14.59 -0.89 4.45
C PRO A 3 -14.86 -2.14 3.62
N SER A 4 -15.08 -1.99 2.32
CA SER A 4 -15.38 -3.11 1.40
C SER A 4 -14.14 -3.64 0.66
N GLY A 5 -12.94 -3.21 1.09
CA GLY A 5 -11.70 -3.58 0.41
C GLY A 5 -11.56 -2.98 -0.99
N ARG A 6 -10.48 -3.33 -1.68
CA ARG A 6 -10.16 -2.79 -3.01
C ARG A 6 -10.74 -3.63 -4.17
N GLY A 7 -11.32 -4.80 -3.90
CA GLY A 7 -11.81 -5.73 -4.93
C GLY A 7 -10.72 -6.44 -5.76
N LYS A 8 -9.44 -6.20 -5.43
CA LYS A 8 -8.29 -6.88 -6.03
C LYS A 8 -7.33 -7.31 -4.93
N GLY A 9 -6.94 -8.58 -4.96
CA GLY A 9 -5.95 -9.12 -4.05
C GLY A 9 -4.60 -8.38 -4.19
N MET A 10 -4.01 -8.01 -3.07
CA MET A 10 -2.72 -7.35 -3.02
C MET A 10 -1.61 -8.37 -2.83
N LYS A 11 -0.52 -8.18 -3.56
CA LYS A 11 0.68 -8.99 -3.41
C LYS A 11 1.54 -8.40 -2.30
N ILE A 12 1.68 -9.17 -1.23
CA ILE A 12 2.46 -8.78 -0.05
C ILE A 12 3.71 -9.63 0.00
N ALA A 13 4.83 -9.03 0.29
CA ALA A 13 6.09 -9.72 0.56
C ALA A 13 6.60 -9.37 1.95
N MET A 14 7.32 -10.29 2.58
CA MET A 14 7.91 -10.11 3.90
C MET A 14 9.40 -10.42 3.89
N PHE A 15 10.17 -9.57 4.52
CA PHE A 15 11.58 -9.81 4.83
C PHE A 15 11.68 -10.39 6.24
N ALA A 16 11.98 -11.66 6.33
CA ALA A 16 12.01 -12.36 7.61
C ALA A 16 13.00 -13.52 7.59
N ALA A 17 13.42 -13.96 8.78
CA ALA A 17 14.25 -15.13 8.99
C ALA A 17 13.63 -16.06 10.04
N GLY A 18 14.07 -17.32 10.09
CA GLY A 18 13.67 -18.29 11.13
C GLY A 18 12.16 -18.55 11.21
N GLU A 19 11.61 -18.47 12.41
CA GLU A 19 10.19 -18.79 12.69
C GLU A 19 9.20 -17.85 12.00
N ALA A 20 9.51 -16.55 11.96
CA ALA A 20 8.63 -15.58 11.32
C ALA A 20 8.53 -15.80 9.80
N ALA A 21 9.62 -16.27 9.18
CA ALA A 21 9.61 -16.67 7.78
C ALA A 21 8.69 -17.87 7.53
N THR A 22 8.70 -18.85 8.45
CA THR A 22 7.84 -20.04 8.35
C THR A 22 6.36 -19.65 8.53
N LYS A 23 6.03 -18.85 9.53
CA LYS A 23 4.67 -18.32 9.77
C LYS A 23 4.16 -17.52 8.58
N ALA A 24 5.00 -16.67 7.99
CA ALA A 24 4.63 -15.89 6.82
C ALA A 24 4.39 -16.75 5.57
N LYS A 25 5.20 -17.78 5.34
CA LYS A 25 4.99 -18.76 4.25
C LYS A 25 3.68 -19.52 4.41
N THR A 26 3.36 -19.95 5.63
CA THR A 26 2.07 -20.63 5.93
C THR A 26 0.88 -19.71 5.65
N ALA A 27 1.03 -18.40 5.86
CA ALA A 27 0.03 -17.40 5.54
C ALA A 27 -0.03 -17.02 4.03
N GLY A 28 0.73 -17.70 3.17
CA GLY A 28 0.76 -17.44 1.72
C GLY A 28 1.49 -16.14 1.33
N ILE A 29 2.29 -15.59 2.22
CA ILE A 29 3.09 -14.38 1.97
C ILE A 29 4.43 -14.80 1.36
N THR A 30 4.85 -14.12 0.29
CA THR A 30 6.19 -14.33 -0.28
C THR A 30 7.25 -13.82 0.70
N VAL A 31 8.18 -14.68 1.07
CA VAL A 31 9.24 -14.35 2.05
C VAL A 31 10.57 -14.21 1.34
N PHE A 32 11.30 -13.16 1.68
CA PHE A 32 12.67 -12.90 1.28
C PHE A 32 13.61 -13.01 2.49
N THR A 33 14.72 -13.69 2.29
CA THR A 33 15.75 -13.87 3.30
C THR A 33 16.70 -12.65 3.38
N PRO A 34 17.42 -12.47 4.50
CA PRO A 34 18.42 -11.40 4.61
C PRO A 34 19.51 -11.44 3.52
N GLN A 35 19.89 -12.64 3.09
CA GLN A 35 20.88 -12.84 2.00
C GLN A 35 20.35 -12.31 0.66
N GLU A 36 19.07 -12.52 0.37
CA GLU A 36 18.44 -11.98 -0.83
C GLU A 36 18.36 -10.45 -0.83
N ILE A 37 18.30 -9.81 0.36
CA ILE A 37 18.34 -8.34 0.48
C ILE A 37 19.68 -7.80 -0.04
N GLU A 38 20.79 -8.45 0.30
CA GLU A 38 22.12 -8.07 -0.17
C GLU A 38 22.26 -8.29 -1.68
N ASP A 39 21.76 -9.40 -2.18
CA ASP A 39 21.72 -9.70 -3.61
C ASP A 39 20.92 -8.66 -4.41
N PHE A 40 19.78 -8.24 -3.89
CA PHE A 40 18.98 -7.17 -4.48
C PHE A 40 19.69 -5.82 -4.43
N GLY A 41 20.44 -5.54 -3.36
CA GLY A 41 21.27 -4.35 -3.21
C GLY A 41 22.34 -4.28 -4.31
N SER A 42 23.00 -5.39 -4.59
CA SER A 42 24.01 -5.51 -5.63
C SER A 42 23.44 -5.40 -7.04
N LYS A 43 22.22 -5.89 -7.27
CA LYS A 43 21.55 -5.95 -8.58
C LYS A 43 20.31 -5.06 -8.63
N LYS A 44 20.51 -3.74 -8.79
CA LYS A 44 19.42 -2.73 -8.84
C LYS A 44 18.27 -3.06 -9.81
N GLY A 45 18.56 -3.74 -10.91
CA GLY A 45 17.53 -4.20 -11.87
C GLY A 45 16.58 -5.24 -11.28
N LYS A 46 17.10 -6.20 -10.51
CA LYS A 46 16.29 -7.21 -9.80
C LYS A 46 15.47 -6.55 -8.69
N ALA A 47 16.07 -5.63 -7.93
CA ALA A 47 15.36 -4.88 -6.89
C ALA A 47 14.18 -4.07 -7.44
N LYS A 48 14.34 -3.42 -8.61
CA LYS A 48 13.25 -2.71 -9.28
C LYS A 48 12.12 -3.63 -9.73
N LYS A 49 12.46 -4.81 -10.30
CA LYS A 49 11.46 -5.81 -10.69
C LYS A 49 10.68 -6.32 -9.48
N MET A 50 11.38 -6.67 -8.40
CA MET A 50 10.78 -7.08 -7.13
C MET A 50 9.87 -5.98 -6.56
N ALA A 51 10.32 -4.73 -6.50
CA ALA A 51 9.53 -3.60 -6.01
C ALA A 51 8.25 -3.34 -6.85
N ASN A 52 8.26 -3.67 -8.15
CA ASN A 52 7.10 -3.54 -9.01
C ASN A 52 6.13 -4.72 -8.89
N SER A 53 6.62 -5.92 -8.51
CA SER A 53 5.81 -7.14 -8.41
C SER A 53 4.92 -7.17 -7.18
N PHE A 54 5.28 -6.47 -6.11
CA PHE A 54 4.57 -6.46 -4.84
C PHE A 54 4.01 -5.07 -4.52
N ASP A 55 2.85 -5.04 -3.88
CA ASP A 55 2.17 -3.80 -3.48
C ASP A 55 2.66 -3.32 -2.12
N PHE A 56 2.82 -4.23 -1.16
CA PHE A 56 3.29 -3.94 0.20
C PHE A 56 4.43 -4.85 0.61
N PHE A 57 5.28 -4.29 1.47
CA PHE A 57 6.37 -5.01 2.10
C PHE A 57 6.23 -4.96 3.61
N LEU A 58 6.50 -6.08 4.25
CA LEU A 58 6.64 -6.25 5.69
C LEU A 58 8.08 -6.60 6.01
N SER A 59 8.55 -6.28 7.19
CA SER A 59 9.87 -6.68 7.65
C SER A 59 9.89 -6.84 9.15
N GLU A 60 10.65 -7.79 9.62
CA GLU A 60 11.06 -7.81 11.03
C GLU A 60 11.92 -6.60 11.36
N VAL A 61 11.79 -6.12 12.60
CA VAL A 61 12.51 -4.92 13.09
C VAL A 61 14.02 -5.00 12.89
N PRO A 62 14.70 -6.14 13.18
CA PRO A 62 16.16 -6.25 13.00
C PRO A 62 16.62 -6.03 11.55
N HIS A 63 15.81 -6.41 10.58
CA HIS A 63 16.17 -6.32 9.16
C HIS A 63 15.93 -4.94 8.54
N MET A 64 15.23 -4.04 9.24
CA MET A 64 14.91 -2.70 8.72
C MET A 64 16.15 -1.88 8.37
N GLY A 65 17.22 -2.00 9.17
CA GLY A 65 18.50 -1.31 8.90
C GLY A 65 19.15 -1.76 7.59
N LEU A 66 19.19 -3.09 7.37
CA LEU A 66 19.73 -3.67 6.13
C LEU A 66 18.90 -3.24 4.91
N ILE A 67 17.58 -3.30 5.02
CA ILE A 67 16.68 -2.89 3.94
C ILE A 67 16.84 -1.41 3.62
N GLY A 68 16.96 -0.56 4.64
CA GLY A 68 17.20 0.87 4.46
C GLY A 68 18.47 1.15 3.66
N ARG A 69 19.55 0.43 3.98
CA ARG A 69 20.87 0.56 3.34
C ARG A 69 20.88 0.06 1.89
N TYR A 70 20.34 -1.13 1.63
CA TYR A 70 20.42 -1.77 0.32
C TYR A 70 19.24 -1.47 -0.61
N LEU A 71 18.02 -1.40 -0.08
CA LEU A 71 16.79 -1.25 -0.86
C LEU A 71 16.13 0.12 -0.71
N GLY A 72 16.58 0.95 0.23
CA GLY A 72 16.01 2.27 0.50
C GLY A 72 15.93 3.17 -0.74
N VAL A 73 16.97 3.17 -1.57
CA VAL A 73 17.02 3.93 -2.83
C VAL A 73 15.97 3.46 -3.85
N VAL A 74 15.55 2.19 -3.80
CA VAL A 74 14.56 1.63 -4.72
C VAL A 74 13.15 1.70 -4.17
N LEU A 75 12.95 1.40 -2.89
CA LEU A 75 11.64 1.34 -2.24
C LEU A 75 11.14 2.70 -1.75
N GLY A 76 12.07 3.57 -1.28
CA GLY A 76 11.75 4.89 -0.75
C GLY A 76 10.98 5.78 -1.71
N PRO A 77 11.51 6.08 -2.93
CA PRO A 77 10.82 6.92 -3.90
C PRO A 77 9.47 6.36 -4.36
N ARG A 78 9.30 5.02 -4.30
CA ARG A 78 8.03 4.35 -4.63
C ARG A 78 7.01 4.37 -3.50
N GLY A 79 7.40 4.82 -2.30
CA GLY A 79 6.56 4.78 -1.11
C GLY A 79 6.23 3.37 -0.63
N LYS A 80 7.10 2.40 -0.96
CA LYS A 80 6.93 0.97 -0.62
C LYS A 80 7.93 0.50 0.45
N MET A 81 8.34 1.40 1.34
CA MET A 81 9.17 1.00 2.48
C MET A 81 8.45 -0.04 3.32
N PRO A 82 9.13 -1.09 3.78
CA PRO A 82 8.52 -2.13 4.59
C PRO A 82 7.95 -1.58 5.89
N ARG A 83 6.83 -2.16 6.31
CA ARG A 83 6.27 -1.89 7.64
C ARG A 83 6.89 -2.86 8.65
N PRO A 84 7.34 -2.37 9.80
CA PRO A 84 7.89 -3.23 10.83
C PRO A 84 6.80 -4.11 11.42
N VAL A 85 7.11 -5.41 11.55
CA VAL A 85 6.27 -6.40 12.21
C VAL A 85 6.94 -6.74 13.54
N PRO A 86 6.30 -6.47 14.67
CA PRO A 86 6.80 -6.91 15.95
C PRO A 86 6.72 -8.44 16.06
N PRO A 87 7.65 -9.09 16.78
CA PRO A 87 7.70 -10.55 16.89
C PRO A 87 6.48 -11.19 17.55
N THR A 88 5.72 -10.37 18.30
CA THR A 88 4.52 -10.81 19.02
C THR A 88 3.27 -10.90 18.13
N LEU A 89 3.28 -10.27 16.94
CA LEU A 89 2.12 -10.23 16.04
C LEU A 89 2.30 -11.20 14.87
N ASP A 90 1.24 -11.94 14.58
CA ASP A 90 1.22 -12.83 13.44
C ASP A 90 1.20 -12.03 12.12
N PRO A 91 2.11 -12.34 11.18
CA PRO A 91 2.16 -11.68 9.87
C PRO A 91 0.85 -11.75 9.08
N SER A 92 0.07 -12.82 9.29
CA SER A 92 -1.22 -13.04 8.63
C SER A 92 -2.25 -11.97 8.97
N ILE A 93 -2.33 -11.54 10.22
CA ILE A 93 -3.28 -10.51 10.69
C ILE A 93 -2.95 -9.16 10.02
N ILE A 94 -1.65 -8.83 9.98
CA ILE A 94 -1.18 -7.60 9.33
C ILE A 94 -1.45 -7.65 7.83
N ALA A 95 -1.17 -8.78 7.18
CA ALA A 95 -1.40 -8.97 5.76
C ALA A 95 -2.88 -8.80 5.39
N THR A 96 -3.78 -9.42 6.16
CA THR A 96 -5.24 -9.26 5.97
C THR A 96 -5.65 -7.80 6.12
N GLY A 97 -5.14 -7.09 7.11
CA GLY A 97 -5.36 -5.66 7.28
C GLY A 97 -4.85 -4.80 6.13
N LEU A 98 -3.73 -5.20 5.51
CA LEU A 98 -3.16 -4.50 4.36
C LEU A 98 -3.94 -4.71 3.07
N GLN A 99 -4.61 -5.85 2.89
CA GLN A 99 -5.43 -6.12 1.70
C GLN A 99 -6.54 -5.09 1.49
N SER A 100 -7.08 -4.53 2.57
CA SER A 100 -8.08 -3.46 2.52
C SER A 100 -7.49 -2.05 2.65
N THR A 101 -6.17 -1.91 2.67
CA THR A 101 -5.50 -0.62 2.87
C THR A 101 -5.08 -0.02 1.53
N VAL A 102 -5.34 1.27 1.37
CA VAL A 102 -4.87 2.05 0.22
C VAL A 102 -3.99 3.18 0.73
N VAL A 103 -2.90 3.44 0.02
CA VAL A 103 -1.98 4.55 0.33
C VAL A 103 -2.34 5.74 -0.53
N VAL A 104 -2.68 6.84 0.12
CA VAL A 104 -2.89 8.14 -0.52
C VAL A 104 -1.63 8.97 -0.33
N LYS A 105 -1.02 9.43 -1.42
CA LYS A 105 0.21 10.22 -1.40
C LYS A 105 0.12 11.32 -2.46
N SER A 106 0.29 12.57 -2.06
CA SER A 106 0.30 13.71 -2.97
C SER A 106 1.72 14.09 -3.43
N ALA A 107 2.77 13.63 -2.71
CA ALA A 107 4.16 14.09 -2.94
C ALA A 107 4.22 15.63 -3.12
N ASP A 108 4.90 16.11 -4.16
CA ASP A 108 5.05 17.53 -4.47
C ASP A 108 3.90 18.10 -5.34
N LYS A 109 2.90 17.28 -5.66
CA LYS A 109 1.78 17.66 -6.51
C LYS A 109 0.55 17.99 -5.67
N MET A 110 -0.22 18.98 -6.12
CA MET A 110 -1.51 19.33 -5.51
C MET A 110 -2.63 18.33 -5.85
N THR A 111 -2.34 17.31 -6.64
CA THR A 111 -3.29 16.28 -7.07
C THR A 111 -2.81 14.90 -6.71
N PHE A 112 -3.73 14.01 -6.37
CA PHE A 112 -3.45 12.60 -6.15
C PHE A 112 -4.55 11.73 -6.74
N HIS A 113 -4.20 10.48 -7.00
CA HIS A 113 -5.13 9.47 -7.50
C HIS A 113 -5.13 8.29 -6.55
N VAL A 114 -6.31 7.75 -6.31
CA VAL A 114 -6.49 6.60 -5.44
C VAL A 114 -7.46 5.62 -6.05
N ALA A 115 -7.15 4.33 -5.99
CA ALA A 115 -8.08 3.30 -6.43
C ALA A 115 -9.03 2.96 -5.29
N ILE A 116 -10.31 3.17 -5.48
CA ILE A 116 -11.37 2.90 -4.49
C ILE A 116 -12.00 1.52 -4.64
N GLY A 117 -11.84 0.89 -5.80
CA GLY A 117 -12.39 -0.43 -6.05
C GLY A 117 -12.24 -0.88 -7.50
N THR A 118 -12.97 -1.92 -7.86
CA THR A 118 -13.03 -2.51 -9.20
C THR A 118 -14.46 -2.50 -9.72
N SER A 119 -14.63 -2.65 -11.05
CA SER A 119 -15.94 -2.71 -11.69
C SER A 119 -16.79 -3.93 -11.31
N LYS A 120 -16.22 -4.88 -10.57
CA LYS A 120 -16.92 -6.07 -10.06
C LYS A 120 -17.66 -5.82 -8.75
N GLN A 121 -17.36 -4.72 -8.08
CA GLN A 121 -17.99 -4.35 -6.80
C GLN A 121 -19.30 -3.62 -7.05
N SER A 122 -20.20 -3.72 -6.07
CA SER A 122 -21.49 -3.03 -6.12
C SER A 122 -21.31 -1.50 -6.02
N GLN A 123 -22.31 -0.76 -6.45
CA GLN A 123 -22.30 0.70 -6.36
C GLN A 123 -22.25 1.17 -4.90
N GLU A 124 -22.93 0.47 -4.01
CA GLU A 124 -22.94 0.78 -2.58
C GLU A 124 -21.56 0.60 -1.94
N GLU A 125 -20.86 -0.50 -2.26
CA GLU A 125 -19.51 -0.75 -1.79
C GLU A 125 -18.52 0.30 -2.28
N LEU A 126 -18.63 0.71 -3.55
CA LEU A 126 -17.79 1.74 -4.13
C LEU A 126 -18.06 3.11 -3.51
N SER A 127 -19.34 3.44 -3.24
CA SER A 127 -19.71 4.68 -2.59
C SER A 127 -19.20 4.75 -1.14
N ALA A 128 -19.34 3.66 -0.38
CA ALA A 128 -18.80 3.55 0.97
C ALA A 128 -17.27 3.73 0.99
N ASN A 129 -16.57 3.09 0.07
CA ASN A 129 -15.12 3.25 -0.08
C ASN A 129 -14.73 4.69 -0.45
N ALA A 130 -15.47 5.31 -1.36
CA ALA A 130 -15.22 6.71 -1.78
C ALA A 130 -15.42 7.68 -0.60
N MET A 131 -16.51 7.52 0.15
CA MET A 131 -16.80 8.34 1.33
C MET A 131 -15.74 8.19 2.42
N GLU A 132 -15.27 6.98 2.69
CA GLU A 132 -14.18 6.75 3.67
C GLU A 132 -12.88 7.46 3.25
N VAL A 133 -12.51 7.36 1.97
CA VAL A 133 -11.33 8.07 1.45
C VAL A 133 -11.52 9.59 1.56
N TYR A 134 -12.67 10.10 1.18
CA TYR A 134 -13.02 11.52 1.26
C TYR A 134 -12.92 12.06 2.68
N ASN A 135 -13.61 11.40 3.63
CA ASN A 135 -13.59 11.78 5.04
C ASN A 135 -12.17 11.73 5.62
N ARG A 136 -11.39 10.72 5.24
CA ARG A 136 -10.00 10.58 5.70
C ARG A 136 -9.09 11.68 5.14
N VAL A 137 -9.31 12.11 3.92
CA VAL A 137 -8.57 13.22 3.32
C VAL A 137 -8.93 14.53 4.01
N ILE A 138 -10.21 14.83 4.18
CA ILE A 138 -10.67 16.04 4.88
C ILE A 138 -10.10 16.13 6.30
N SER A 139 -10.12 15.02 7.05
CA SER A 139 -9.59 14.98 8.42
C SER A 139 -8.07 15.24 8.52
N LYS A 140 -7.36 15.16 7.40
CA LYS A 140 -5.91 15.42 7.33
C LYS A 140 -5.56 16.79 6.75
N LEU A 141 -6.52 17.47 6.15
CA LEU A 141 -6.33 18.80 5.58
C LEU A 141 -6.64 19.88 6.63
N GLU A 142 -5.78 20.88 6.75
CA GLU A 142 -5.90 21.94 7.75
C GLU A 142 -7.20 22.75 7.62
N ARG A 143 -7.64 23.02 6.37
CA ARG A 143 -8.89 23.76 6.08
C ARG A 143 -10.03 22.83 5.65
N GLY A 144 -9.91 21.52 5.90
CA GLY A 144 -10.92 20.53 5.55
C GLY A 144 -11.36 20.61 4.09
N ILE A 145 -12.65 20.80 3.86
CA ILE A 145 -13.26 20.88 2.52
C ILE A 145 -12.72 22.06 1.70
N GLY A 146 -12.39 23.19 2.33
CA GLY A 146 -11.88 24.38 1.66
C GLY A 146 -10.56 24.18 0.90
N ASN A 147 -9.81 23.12 1.21
CA ASN A 147 -8.58 22.75 0.49
C ASN A 147 -8.85 21.88 -0.75
N ILE A 148 -10.07 21.40 -0.95
CA ILE A 148 -10.42 20.54 -2.07
C ILE A 148 -11.02 21.39 -3.20
N ARG A 149 -10.27 21.59 -4.29
CA ARG A 149 -10.73 22.34 -5.44
C ARG A 149 -11.76 21.58 -6.27
N SER A 150 -11.55 20.30 -6.48
CA SER A 150 -12.43 19.46 -7.30
C SER A 150 -12.18 17.99 -7.04
N LEU A 151 -13.22 17.19 -7.13
CA LEU A 151 -13.21 15.74 -6.98
C LEU A 151 -13.74 15.11 -8.27
N TYR A 152 -13.05 14.09 -8.75
CA TYR A 152 -13.44 13.34 -9.94
C TYR A 152 -13.39 11.84 -9.67
N ILE A 153 -14.37 11.14 -10.21
CA ILE A 153 -14.35 9.68 -10.29
C ILE A 153 -14.25 9.24 -11.74
N LYS A 154 -13.48 8.21 -12.00
CA LYS A 154 -13.33 7.64 -13.33
C LYS A 154 -12.94 6.17 -13.27
N THR A 155 -13.27 5.43 -14.30
CA THR A 155 -12.63 4.14 -14.57
C THR A 155 -11.26 4.37 -15.19
N SER A 156 -10.39 3.34 -15.21
CA SER A 156 -9.01 3.49 -15.70
C SER A 156 -8.92 4.07 -17.11
N MET A 157 -9.82 3.68 -18.00
CA MET A 157 -9.86 4.13 -19.41
C MET A 157 -11.09 4.98 -19.74
N GLY A 158 -11.96 5.25 -18.76
CA GLY A 158 -13.19 6.00 -18.98
C GLY A 158 -13.03 7.50 -18.78
N PRO A 159 -14.06 8.27 -19.15
CA PRO A 159 -14.13 9.71 -18.92
C PRO A 159 -14.19 10.01 -17.42
N ALA A 160 -13.67 11.17 -17.05
CA ALA A 160 -13.73 11.67 -15.68
C ALA A 160 -15.08 12.35 -15.42
N GLN A 161 -15.81 11.87 -14.42
CA GLN A 161 -17.04 12.49 -13.93
C GLN A 161 -16.70 13.35 -12.72
N LYS A 162 -17.09 14.63 -12.76
CA LYS A 162 -16.94 15.53 -11.63
C LYS A 162 -17.99 15.21 -10.58
N ILE A 163 -17.56 15.12 -9.34
CA ILE A 163 -18.47 14.98 -8.19
C ILE A 163 -18.62 16.35 -7.56
N GLU A 164 -19.86 16.79 -7.37
CA GLU A 164 -20.16 17.98 -6.59
C GLU A 164 -19.95 17.68 -5.12
N VAL A 165 -19.08 18.45 -4.50
CA VAL A 165 -18.85 18.37 -3.06
C VAL A 165 -19.91 19.25 -2.42
N ILE A 166 -20.91 18.62 -1.82
CA ILE A 166 -21.93 19.32 -1.05
C ILE A 166 -21.27 19.77 0.27
N ASN A 167 -21.27 21.08 0.51
CA ASN A 167 -20.80 21.70 1.75
C ASN A 167 -21.75 21.40 2.90
#